data_971a246e6d52b592e5d6d55ace6c014a
#
_entry.id   971a246e6d52b592e5d6d55ace6c014a
#
_cell.length_a   1.000
_cell.length_b   1.000
_cell.length_c   1.000
_cell.angle_alpha   90.00
_cell.angle_beta   90.00
_cell.angle_gamma   90.00
#
_symmetry.space_group_name_H-M   'P 1'
#
loop_
_entity.id
_entity.type
_entity.pdbx_description
1 polymer ?
#
loop_
_entity_poly.entity_id
_entity_poly.type
_entity_poly.pdbx_seq_one_letter_code
_entity_poly.pdbx_strand_id
1 'polypeptide(L)'
;NFSVNELQEAQEVMTKHPIVSNQVLYNLNSPRLEQDLLPYYQEHHITIIADGSLATPSRFLTDRRLKILEQVEAQTNRTMAQVALNWCTSRTNVIVIPKSNSVTRTEENCTASGWRLSPAQVRTLDEAFA
;
A
#
# COMPACT_ATOMS: atom_id res chain seq x y z
N ASN A 1 -1.33 5.64 13.38
CA ASN A 1 -2.58 6.07 12.70
C ASN A 1 -2.86 7.57 12.87
N PHE A 2 -1.83 8.41 12.84
CA PHE A 2 -2.02 9.86 12.90
C PHE A 2 -2.63 10.38 11.60
N SER A 3 -3.61 11.26 11.73
CA SER A 3 -4.09 12.13 10.66
C SER A 3 -3.06 13.23 10.36
N VAL A 4 -3.28 14.02 9.30
CA VAL A 4 -2.43 15.16 8.98
C VAL A 4 -2.40 16.16 10.15
N ASN A 5 -3.55 16.48 10.74
CA ASN A 5 -3.62 17.43 11.87
C ASN A 5 -2.82 16.92 13.08
N GLU A 6 -2.97 15.66 13.45
CA GLU A 6 -2.23 15.05 14.56
C GLU A 6 -0.71 15.01 14.29
N LEU A 7 -0.30 14.82 13.02
CA LEU A 7 1.11 14.90 12.65
C LEU A 7 1.64 16.33 12.76
N GLN A 8 0.86 17.34 12.34
CA GLN A 8 1.22 18.75 12.47
C GLN A 8 1.40 19.12 13.93
N GLU A 9 0.40 18.82 14.78
CA GLU A 9 0.49 19.05 16.22
C GLU A 9 1.69 18.35 16.86
N ALA A 10 1.96 17.10 16.46
CA ALA A 10 3.12 16.37 16.95
C ALA A 10 4.44 16.98 16.49
N GLN A 11 4.53 17.46 15.24
CA GLN A 11 5.72 18.12 14.72
C GLN A 11 6.00 19.46 15.41
N GLU A 12 4.98 20.22 15.79
CA GLU A 12 5.13 21.49 16.52
C GLU A 12 5.82 21.32 17.88
N VAL A 13 5.60 20.18 18.56
CA VAL A 13 6.22 19.90 19.86
C VAL A 13 7.55 19.15 19.75
N MET A 14 7.88 18.62 18.59
CA MET A 14 9.12 17.90 18.33
C MET A 14 10.27 18.88 18.09
N THR A 15 11.20 18.98 19.04
CA THR A 15 12.31 19.96 18.99
C THR A 15 13.66 19.36 18.59
N LYS A 16 13.82 18.06 18.67
CA LYS A 16 15.15 17.41 18.46
C LYS A 16 15.16 16.44 17.27
N HIS A 17 14.08 15.72 17.04
CA HIS A 17 14.02 14.66 16.06
C HIS A 17 12.77 14.81 15.19
N PRO A 18 12.88 14.64 13.86
CA PRO A 18 11.70 14.66 13.00
C PRO A 18 10.85 13.39 13.17
N ILE A 19 9.57 13.49 12.86
CA ILE A 19 8.73 12.31 12.64
C ILE A 19 9.12 11.73 11.28
N VAL A 20 9.64 10.51 11.26
CA VAL A 20 10.16 9.87 10.03
C VAL A 20 9.20 8.86 9.42
N SER A 21 8.23 8.37 10.19
CA SER A 21 7.24 7.41 9.70
C SER A 21 5.94 7.48 10.46
N ASN A 22 4.85 7.07 9.80
CA ASN A 22 3.55 6.84 10.42
C ASN A 22 2.96 5.54 9.86
N GLN A 23 2.48 4.68 10.76
CA GLN A 23 1.82 3.44 10.37
C GLN A 23 0.32 3.69 10.26
N VAL A 24 -0.24 3.37 9.11
CA VAL A 24 -1.65 3.61 8.78
C VAL A 24 -2.22 2.48 7.93
N LEU A 25 -3.54 2.29 8.00
CA LEU A 25 -4.22 1.33 7.14
C LEU A 25 -4.11 1.79 5.68
N TYR A 26 -3.40 1.04 4.86
CA TYR A 26 -3.27 1.33 3.43
C TYR A 26 -3.18 0.04 2.60
N ASN A 27 -4.12 -0.14 1.71
CA ASN A 27 -4.21 -1.26 0.78
C ASN A 27 -5.14 -0.91 -0.39
N LEU A 28 -5.24 -1.79 -1.38
CA LEU A 28 -6.10 -1.60 -2.55
C LEU A 28 -7.56 -1.25 -2.22
N ASN A 29 -8.15 -1.80 -1.15
CA ASN A 29 -9.53 -1.48 -0.76
C ASN A 29 -9.69 -0.27 0.14
N SER A 30 -8.58 0.34 0.55
CA SER A 30 -8.57 1.54 1.39
C SER A 30 -7.58 2.56 0.83
N PRO A 31 -7.81 3.06 -0.40
CA PRO A 31 -6.90 4.00 -1.05
C PRO A 31 -7.09 5.45 -0.57
N ARG A 32 -7.97 5.71 0.41
CA ARG A 32 -8.32 7.07 0.89
C ARG A 32 -7.13 7.92 1.30
N LEU A 33 -6.03 7.29 1.73
CA LEU A 33 -4.76 7.97 2.04
C LEU A 33 -4.19 8.79 0.88
N GLU A 34 -4.51 8.42 -0.36
CA GLU A 34 -3.93 9.05 -1.54
C GLU A 34 -4.41 10.50 -1.73
N GLN A 35 -5.59 10.85 -1.20
CA GLN A 35 -6.17 12.17 -1.39
C GLN A 35 -5.57 13.21 -0.45
N ASP A 36 -5.37 12.87 0.82
CA ASP A 36 -5.01 13.82 1.86
C ASP A 36 -3.62 13.56 2.47
N LEU A 37 -3.36 12.32 2.87
CA LEU A 37 -2.18 11.96 3.65
C LEU A 37 -0.93 11.73 2.78
N LEU A 38 -1.08 11.07 1.64
CA LEU A 38 0.07 10.74 0.80
C LEU A 38 0.83 11.97 0.29
N PRO A 39 0.17 13.03 -0.22
CA PRO A 39 0.86 14.27 -0.60
C PRO A 39 1.61 14.90 0.58
N TYR A 40 0.98 14.98 1.75
CA TYR A 40 1.60 15.51 2.95
C TYR A 40 2.85 14.72 3.36
N TYR A 41 2.78 13.37 3.34
CA TYR A 41 3.91 12.52 3.68
C TYR A 41 5.08 12.67 2.69
N GLN A 42 4.76 12.82 1.41
CA GLN A 42 5.79 13.03 0.38
C GLN A 42 6.49 14.38 0.55
N GLU A 43 5.74 15.45 0.83
CA GLU A 43 6.27 16.80 1.07
C GLU A 43 7.16 16.83 2.33
N HIS A 44 6.74 16.17 3.40
CA HIS A 44 7.46 16.17 4.69
C HIS A 44 8.44 15.01 4.86
N HIS A 45 8.69 14.22 3.81
CA HIS A 45 9.59 13.05 3.83
C HIS A 45 9.26 12.03 4.92
N ILE A 46 7.97 11.85 5.22
CA ILE A 46 7.48 10.85 6.16
C ILE A 46 7.20 9.55 5.42
N THR A 47 7.73 8.44 5.93
CA THR A 47 7.48 7.11 5.37
C THR A 47 6.13 6.57 5.85
N ILE A 48 5.29 6.11 4.93
CA ILE A 48 4.10 5.35 5.24
C ILE A 48 4.49 3.89 5.50
N ILE A 49 4.12 3.40 6.68
CA ILE A 49 4.15 1.97 6.99
C ILE A 49 2.73 1.46 6.76
N ALA A 50 2.52 0.79 5.63
CA ALA A 50 1.21 0.32 5.20
C ALA A 50 0.77 -0.89 6.02
N ASP A 51 -0.05 -0.65 7.05
CA ASP A 51 -0.69 -1.70 7.82
C ASP A 51 -1.85 -2.31 7.03
N GLY A 52 -2.12 -3.59 7.26
CA GLY A 52 -3.17 -4.31 6.57
C GLY A 52 -3.02 -4.35 5.05
N SER A 53 -1.80 -4.28 4.52
CA SER A 53 -1.51 -4.23 3.08
C SER A 53 -2.09 -5.42 2.29
N LEU A 54 -2.38 -6.57 2.95
CA LEU A 54 -3.07 -7.73 2.40
C LEU A 54 -4.44 -7.99 3.08
N ALA A 55 -5.00 -7.02 3.80
CA ALA A 55 -6.17 -7.21 4.65
C ALA A 55 -7.49 -7.42 3.90
N THR A 56 -7.47 -7.61 2.59
CA THR A 56 -8.68 -7.91 1.85
C THR A 56 -8.76 -9.39 1.50
N PRO A 57 -9.50 -10.18 2.29
CA PRO A 57 -9.87 -11.51 1.82
C PRO A 57 -10.65 -11.39 0.51
N SER A 58 -10.35 -12.26 -0.45
CA SER A 58 -11.02 -12.30 -1.77
C SER A 58 -12.56 -12.30 -1.68
N ARG A 59 -13.12 -12.85 -0.59
CA ARG A 59 -14.57 -12.87 -0.30
C ARG A 59 -15.22 -11.49 -0.13
N PHE A 60 -14.44 -10.42 0.07
CA PHE A 60 -14.94 -9.04 0.17
C PHE A 60 -14.69 -8.22 -1.09
N LEU A 61 -14.07 -8.82 -2.09
CA LEU A 61 -13.92 -8.18 -3.39
C LEU A 61 -15.22 -8.33 -4.17
N THR A 62 -15.62 -7.27 -4.86
CA THR A 62 -16.65 -7.39 -5.89
C THR A 62 -16.11 -8.22 -7.04
N ASP A 63 -17.01 -8.88 -7.80
CA ASP A 63 -16.62 -9.65 -8.99
C ASP A 63 -15.78 -8.84 -9.97
N ARG A 64 -16.06 -7.53 -10.10
CA ARG A 64 -15.30 -6.61 -10.95
C ARG A 64 -13.84 -6.45 -10.45
N ARG A 65 -13.65 -6.19 -9.15
CA ARG A 65 -12.33 -6.02 -8.55
C ARG A 65 -11.50 -7.29 -8.63
N LEU A 66 -12.14 -8.42 -8.37
CA LEU A 66 -11.49 -9.73 -8.48
C LEU A 66 -11.00 -9.99 -9.91
N LYS A 67 -11.86 -9.79 -10.93
CA LYS A 67 -11.46 -9.97 -12.34
C LYS A 67 -10.30 -9.08 -12.76
N ILE A 68 -10.25 -7.85 -12.28
CA ILE A 68 -9.13 -6.96 -12.57
C ILE A 68 -7.83 -7.45 -11.92
N LEU A 69 -7.89 -7.92 -10.67
CA LEU A 69 -6.72 -8.54 -10.03
C LEU A 69 -6.25 -9.79 -10.78
N GLU A 70 -7.17 -10.69 -11.17
CA GLU A 70 -6.86 -11.88 -11.98
C GLU A 70 -6.23 -11.52 -13.33
N GLN A 71 -6.72 -10.46 -13.97
CA GLN A 71 -6.13 -9.97 -15.20
C GLN A 71 -4.69 -9.49 -15.01
N VAL A 72 -4.42 -8.71 -13.97
CA VAL A 72 -3.07 -8.20 -13.68
C VAL A 72 -2.14 -9.34 -13.23
N GLU A 73 -2.64 -10.30 -12.44
CA GLU A 73 -1.94 -11.53 -12.08
C GLU A 73 -1.46 -12.28 -13.33
N ALA A 74 -2.37 -12.52 -14.28
CA ALA A 74 -2.04 -13.20 -15.54
C ALA A 74 -1.01 -12.43 -16.40
N GLN A 75 -1.12 -11.09 -16.44
CA GLN A 75 -0.20 -10.23 -17.19
C GLN A 75 1.21 -10.21 -16.60
N THR A 76 1.32 -10.30 -15.28
CA THR A 76 2.60 -10.15 -14.56
C THR A 76 3.24 -11.49 -14.23
N ASN A 77 2.49 -12.59 -14.32
CA ASN A 77 2.84 -13.90 -13.78
C ASN A 77 3.24 -13.82 -12.30
N ARG A 78 2.48 -13.02 -11.53
CA ARG A 78 2.64 -12.78 -10.10
C ARG A 78 1.32 -13.00 -9.40
N THR A 79 1.33 -13.51 -8.17
CA THR A 79 0.09 -13.74 -7.43
C THR A 79 -0.63 -12.43 -7.10
N MET A 80 -1.94 -12.50 -6.87
CA MET A 80 -2.74 -11.32 -6.44
C MET A 80 -2.16 -10.65 -5.19
N ALA A 81 -1.61 -11.44 -4.26
CA ALA A 81 -0.94 -10.91 -3.07
C ALA A 81 0.30 -10.09 -3.45
N GLN A 82 1.13 -10.60 -4.34
CA GLN A 82 2.30 -9.88 -4.85
C GLN A 82 1.90 -8.62 -5.63
N VAL A 83 0.85 -8.68 -6.43
CA VAL A 83 0.29 -7.53 -7.15
C VAL A 83 -0.17 -6.45 -6.16
N ALA A 84 -0.94 -6.82 -5.14
CA ALA A 84 -1.43 -5.89 -4.13
C ALA A 84 -0.30 -5.21 -3.33
N LEU A 85 0.71 -5.97 -2.92
CA LEU A 85 1.89 -5.43 -2.23
C LEU A 85 2.71 -4.51 -3.13
N ASN A 86 2.91 -4.91 -4.40
CA ASN A 86 3.63 -4.11 -5.38
C ASN A 86 2.90 -2.81 -5.71
N TRP A 87 1.56 -2.83 -5.76
CA TRP A 87 0.74 -1.64 -5.90
C TRP A 87 0.97 -0.66 -4.74
N CYS A 88 0.94 -1.10 -3.49
CA CYS A 88 1.24 -0.25 -2.33
C CYS A 88 2.63 0.40 -2.46
N THR A 89 3.66 -0.39 -2.79
CA THR A 89 5.04 0.09 -2.91
C THR A 89 5.32 0.81 -4.23
N SER A 90 4.36 0.93 -5.13
CA SER A 90 4.48 1.78 -6.34
C SER A 90 4.46 3.27 -5.99
N ARG A 91 3.97 3.63 -4.81
CA ARG A 91 3.96 5.00 -4.29
C ARG A 91 5.29 5.31 -3.60
N THR A 92 5.78 6.52 -3.79
CA THR A 92 7.01 6.99 -3.11
C THR A 92 6.80 7.03 -1.60
N ASN A 93 7.80 6.63 -0.85
CA ASN A 93 7.80 6.61 0.62
C ASN A 93 6.77 5.67 1.25
N VAL A 94 6.39 4.60 0.58
CA VAL A 94 5.53 3.56 1.13
C VAL A 94 6.30 2.25 1.28
N ILE A 95 6.24 1.67 2.48
CA ILE A 95 6.68 0.30 2.77
C ILE A 95 5.52 -0.54 3.27
N VAL A 96 5.57 -1.85 3.05
CA VAL A 96 4.53 -2.79 3.46
C VAL A 96 5.03 -3.73 4.55
N ILE A 97 4.15 -4.11 5.46
CA ILE A 97 4.44 -5.03 6.57
C ILE A 97 3.46 -6.22 6.58
N PRO A 98 3.44 -7.04 5.51
CA PRO A 98 2.50 -8.15 5.40
C PRO A 98 2.78 -9.22 6.45
N LYS A 99 1.78 -9.52 7.29
CA LYS A 99 1.87 -10.56 8.32
C LYS A 99 1.66 -11.94 7.71
N SER A 100 2.52 -12.90 8.07
CA SER A 100 2.35 -14.30 7.74
C SER A 100 2.81 -15.23 8.86
N ASN A 101 2.15 -16.39 9.00
CA ASN A 101 2.57 -17.51 9.86
C ASN A 101 3.08 -18.70 9.02
N SER A 102 3.24 -18.54 7.72
CA SER A 102 3.67 -19.57 6.78
C SER A 102 4.97 -19.13 6.11
N VAL A 103 5.97 -20.00 6.09
CA VAL A 103 7.24 -19.76 5.40
C VAL A 103 6.99 -19.44 3.93
N THR A 104 6.22 -20.29 3.25
CA THR A 104 5.88 -20.12 1.82
C THR A 104 5.24 -18.77 1.53
N ARG A 105 4.28 -18.32 2.37
CA ARG A 105 3.66 -17.01 2.19
C ARG A 105 4.62 -15.87 2.50
N THR A 106 5.55 -16.05 3.43
CA THR A 106 6.58 -15.04 3.71
C THR A 106 7.51 -14.88 2.51
N GLU A 107 7.95 -15.97 1.91
CA GLU A 107 8.75 -15.96 0.68
C GLU A 107 7.98 -15.32 -0.48
N GLU A 108 6.70 -15.67 -0.66
CA GLU A 108 5.80 -15.05 -1.63
C GLU A 108 5.71 -13.53 -1.44
N ASN A 109 5.49 -13.08 -0.22
CA ASN A 109 5.43 -11.65 0.11
C ASN A 109 6.77 -10.92 -0.18
N CYS A 110 7.90 -11.54 0.14
CA CYS A 110 9.23 -10.98 -0.14
C CYS A 110 9.45 -10.81 -1.66
N THR A 111 8.97 -11.74 -2.45
CA THR A 111 9.09 -11.68 -3.92
C THR A 111 8.07 -10.74 -4.59
N ALA A 112 7.26 -10.02 -3.81
CA ALA A 112 6.52 -8.86 -4.29
C ALA A 112 7.45 -7.67 -4.64
N SER A 113 8.71 -7.69 -4.17
CA SER A 113 9.75 -6.72 -4.53
C SER A 113 10.60 -7.21 -5.70
N GLY A 114 11.49 -6.33 -6.22
CA GLY A 114 12.41 -6.67 -7.31
C GLY A 114 11.80 -6.56 -8.73
N TRP A 115 10.58 -6.13 -8.85
CA TRP A 115 9.87 -5.84 -10.10
C TRP A 115 8.90 -4.67 -9.88
N ARG A 116 8.25 -4.19 -10.94
CA ARG A 116 7.30 -3.08 -10.85
C ARG A 116 6.09 -3.33 -11.76
N LEU A 117 4.91 -2.99 -11.26
CA LEU A 117 3.73 -2.80 -12.09
C LEU A 117 3.99 -1.68 -13.10
N SER A 118 3.55 -1.86 -14.34
CA SER A 118 3.57 -0.76 -15.31
C SER A 118 2.61 0.36 -14.90
N PRO A 119 2.84 1.61 -15.35
CA PRO A 119 1.91 2.70 -15.08
C PRO A 119 0.47 2.42 -15.54
N ALA A 120 0.30 1.64 -16.60
CA ALA A 120 -1.03 1.23 -17.09
C ALA A 120 -1.72 0.27 -16.11
N GLN A 121 -0.98 -0.71 -15.58
CA GLN A 121 -1.51 -1.66 -14.60
C GLN A 121 -1.87 -0.96 -13.27
N VAL A 122 -1.04 -0.02 -12.83
CA VAL A 122 -1.33 0.79 -11.64
C VAL A 122 -2.63 1.57 -11.84
N ARG A 123 -2.79 2.29 -12.96
CA ARG A 123 -4.05 3.01 -13.27
C ARG A 123 -5.27 2.08 -13.32
N THR A 124 -5.13 0.92 -13.94
CA THR A 124 -6.23 -0.07 -14.01
C THR A 124 -6.68 -0.50 -12.60
N LEU A 125 -5.73 -0.71 -11.69
CA LEU A 125 -6.03 -1.03 -10.29
C LEU A 125 -6.64 0.17 -9.56
N ASP A 126 -6.10 1.37 -9.74
CA ASP A 126 -6.61 2.60 -9.13
C ASP A 126 -8.09 2.82 -9.52
N GLU A 127 -8.43 2.72 -10.80
CA GLU A 127 -9.79 2.88 -11.33
C GLU A 127 -10.76 1.79 -10.85
N ALA A 128 -10.26 0.59 -10.61
CA ALA A 128 -11.09 -0.52 -10.14
C ALA A 128 -11.40 -0.44 -8.64
N PHE A 129 -10.50 0.17 -7.87
CA PHE A 129 -10.57 0.21 -6.41
C PHE A 129 -10.90 1.60 -5.83
N ALA A 130 -11.05 2.60 -6.68
CA ALA A 130 -11.51 3.94 -6.31
C ALA A 130 -12.89 3.95 -5.62
#